data_1839b7327af50b7b0a0af6e9c2c48895
#
_entry.id   1839b7327af50b7b0a0af6e9c2c48895
#
_cell.length_a   1.000
_cell.length_b   1.000
_cell.length_c   1.000
_cell.angle_alpha   90.00
_cell.angle_beta   90.00
_cell.angle_gamma   90.00
#
_symmetry.space_group_name_H-M   'P 1'
#
loop_
_entity.id
_entity.type
_entity.pdbx_description
1 polymer ?
#
loop_
_entity_poly.entity_id
_entity_poly.type
_entity_poly.pdbx_seq_one_letter_code
_entity_poly.pdbx_strand_id
1 'polypeptide(L)'
;MENSGEKLNNKYDILEKKGSGATSKVYLVKDPETEKIYAAKVMKEPTDFYDREIEILKSLKSANNPFIVNLIDNGTGNVVLKDKILENKQYIVLEYAPKGELFNYLFCCKQGFQEKYSKVIFVKILRGVLSCHKAGVCHRDLKMQNILLDENYNPKICDFGFATFNKGKLNEYLGTLNYAAPEILSGTPYDGFKADIFSLGVILLNLVTCKIGFGEATKKDPYYRYIMGKHYGQYWKLVSGEIKGISEELKKLYDKMVSYRPNERPTIEEILNGDWIKEVRELNENQLKNLEKEILEEFSKREQIVNEHLSLKVEGEDKSSLDFNRGIGDDEKVYFDLSLKPKHGKTGIGMRNYIKIDGNLNPAMFMNNLANKVNKEFKENCIINECKEALKFSITFENELEDEEEIPQELEEEFAKLGIEGDADINENLQKKDCVIQCKLYESLNGGYILKFSKKGGELDDYYKNLEILTSLVKKVL
;
A
#
# COMPACT_ATOMS: atom_id res chain seq x y z
N MET A 1 17.59 26.08 -14.34
CA MET A 1 16.34 25.56 -14.94
C MET A 1 15.65 26.76 -15.59
N GLU A 2 15.45 26.74 -16.89
CA GLU A 2 14.73 27.79 -17.59
C GLU A 2 13.28 27.86 -17.12
N ASN A 3 12.77 29.08 -17.01
CA ASN A 3 11.39 29.32 -16.57
C ASN A 3 10.45 28.77 -17.64
N SER A 4 9.79 27.64 -17.37
CA SER A 4 8.95 26.93 -18.35
C SER A 4 7.72 27.73 -18.80
N GLY A 5 7.43 28.85 -18.14
CA GLY A 5 6.19 29.62 -18.31
C GLY A 5 4.96 28.97 -17.76
N GLU A 6 5.10 27.75 -17.17
CA GLU A 6 4.03 27.01 -16.55
C GLU A 6 3.79 27.51 -15.11
N LYS A 7 2.53 27.74 -14.75
CA LYS A 7 2.20 28.34 -13.45
C LYS A 7 1.01 27.67 -12.77
N LEU A 8 1.07 27.61 -11.45
CA LEU A 8 -0.06 27.29 -10.59
C LEU A 8 -0.60 28.58 -9.98
N ASN A 9 -1.86 28.90 -10.29
CA ASN A 9 -2.60 30.06 -9.80
C ASN A 9 -1.84 31.40 -9.94
N ASN A 10 -1.06 31.58 -11.01
CA ASN A 10 -0.17 32.73 -11.26
C ASN A 10 0.83 33.04 -10.13
N LYS A 11 0.89 32.23 -9.09
CA LYS A 11 1.72 32.41 -7.90
C LYS A 11 2.97 31.56 -7.91
N TYR A 12 2.87 30.31 -8.29
CA TYR A 12 3.97 29.34 -8.24
C TYR A 12 4.41 28.96 -9.65
N ASP A 13 5.71 28.93 -9.90
CA ASP A 13 6.29 28.36 -11.12
C ASP A 13 6.29 26.83 -11.04
N ILE A 14 5.70 26.16 -12.01
CA ILE A 14 5.71 24.70 -12.09
C ILE A 14 7.06 24.26 -12.68
N LEU A 15 7.81 23.46 -11.93
CA LEU A 15 9.12 22.96 -12.35
C LEU A 15 9.00 21.63 -13.10
N GLU A 16 8.25 20.69 -12.52
CA GLU A 16 8.03 19.37 -13.11
C GLU A 16 6.80 18.68 -12.50
N LYS A 17 6.25 17.70 -13.23
CA LYS A 17 5.24 16.79 -12.71
C LYS A 17 5.94 15.64 -12.00
N LYS A 18 5.67 15.43 -10.70
CA LYS A 18 6.24 14.33 -9.89
C LYS A 18 5.40 13.05 -9.92
N GLY A 19 4.08 13.16 -10.02
CA GLY A 19 3.21 12.00 -9.98
C GLY A 19 1.79 12.28 -10.41
N SER A 20 1.01 11.22 -10.61
CA SER A 20 -0.41 11.30 -10.92
C SER A 20 -1.13 10.21 -10.16
N GLY A 21 -1.93 10.58 -9.18
CA GLY A 21 -2.80 9.70 -8.40
C GLY A 21 -4.19 9.54 -9.04
N ALA A 22 -5.09 8.76 -8.42
CA ALA A 22 -6.47 8.60 -8.84
C ALA A 22 -7.18 9.95 -8.87
N THR A 23 -7.12 10.68 -7.78
CA THR A 23 -7.85 11.93 -7.55
C THR A 23 -7.06 13.19 -7.86
N SER A 24 -5.73 13.12 -7.95
CA SER A 24 -4.87 14.29 -8.05
C SER A 24 -3.63 14.07 -8.93
N LYS A 25 -2.96 15.17 -9.27
CA LYS A 25 -1.61 15.22 -9.83
C LYS A 25 -0.72 16.00 -8.89
N VAL A 26 0.52 15.55 -8.73
CA VAL A 26 1.52 16.22 -7.90
C VAL A 26 2.56 16.89 -8.80
N TYR A 27 2.78 18.17 -8.56
CA TYR A 27 3.79 18.99 -9.25
C TYR A 27 4.81 19.49 -8.23
N LEU A 28 6.07 19.56 -8.66
CA LEU A 28 7.08 20.35 -7.97
C LEU A 28 6.90 21.79 -8.39
N VAL A 29 6.75 22.68 -7.44
CA VAL A 29 6.52 24.10 -7.70
C VAL A 29 7.49 24.97 -6.93
N LYS A 30 7.85 26.12 -7.49
CA LYS A 30 8.73 27.11 -6.90
C LYS A 30 7.96 28.39 -6.62
N ASP A 31 8.10 28.91 -5.44
CA ASP A 31 7.64 30.26 -5.12
C ASP A 31 8.69 31.27 -5.63
N PRO A 32 8.38 32.13 -6.59
CA PRO A 32 9.36 33.05 -7.16
C PRO A 32 9.81 34.17 -6.19
N GLU A 33 9.03 34.45 -5.14
CA GLU A 33 9.39 35.48 -4.14
C GLU A 33 10.39 34.95 -3.12
N THR A 34 10.19 33.71 -2.65
CA THR A 34 11.02 33.11 -1.61
C THR A 34 12.08 32.14 -2.14
N GLU A 35 12.05 31.84 -3.44
CA GLU A 35 12.88 30.83 -4.12
C GLU A 35 12.71 29.39 -3.59
N LYS A 36 11.75 29.17 -2.66
CA LYS A 36 11.51 27.87 -2.04
C LYS A 36 10.72 26.94 -2.95
N ILE A 37 11.06 25.67 -2.83
CA ILE A 37 10.42 24.58 -3.59
C ILE A 37 9.41 23.87 -2.72
N TYR A 38 8.24 23.53 -3.29
CA TYR A 38 7.12 22.89 -2.63
C TYR A 38 6.54 21.78 -3.50
N ALA A 39 5.72 20.91 -2.91
CA ALA A 39 4.92 19.92 -3.61
C ALA A 39 3.46 20.41 -3.71
N ALA A 40 2.94 20.55 -4.92
CA ALA A 40 1.57 20.97 -5.16
C ALA A 40 0.71 19.79 -5.62
N LYS A 41 -0.25 19.38 -4.80
CA LYS A 41 -1.29 18.38 -5.10
C LYS A 41 -2.45 19.10 -5.76
N VAL A 42 -2.68 18.85 -7.04
CA VAL A 42 -3.75 19.48 -7.85
C VAL A 42 -4.83 18.44 -8.09
N MET A 43 -6.04 18.73 -7.68
CA MET A 43 -7.18 17.80 -7.83
C MET A 43 -7.58 17.68 -9.30
N LYS A 44 -7.87 16.46 -9.76
CA LYS A 44 -8.39 16.21 -11.11
C LYS A 44 -9.80 16.74 -11.26
N GLU A 45 -10.65 16.41 -10.27
CA GLU A 45 -12.03 16.86 -10.13
C GLU A 45 -12.28 17.35 -8.70
N PRO A 46 -13.25 18.26 -8.48
CA PRO A 46 -13.66 18.65 -7.14
C PRO A 46 -14.09 17.43 -6.30
N THR A 47 -13.72 17.40 -5.02
CA THR A 47 -14.03 16.28 -4.12
C THR A 47 -14.26 16.79 -2.71
N ASP A 48 -15.21 16.19 -1.99
CA ASP A 48 -15.48 16.49 -0.58
C ASP A 48 -14.30 16.16 0.34
N PHE A 49 -13.41 15.28 -0.12
CA PHE A 49 -12.18 14.95 0.61
C PHE A 49 -11.20 16.12 0.67
N TYR A 50 -11.24 17.05 -0.29
CA TYR A 50 -10.35 18.20 -0.34
C TYR A 50 -10.50 19.11 0.90
N ASP A 51 -11.72 19.50 1.24
CA ASP A 51 -11.96 20.38 2.39
C ASP A 51 -11.59 19.70 3.70
N ARG A 52 -11.87 18.41 3.83
CA ARG A 52 -11.49 17.59 4.99
C ARG A 52 -9.97 17.50 5.11
N GLU A 53 -9.23 17.23 4.03
CA GLU A 53 -7.76 17.16 4.03
C GLU A 53 -7.16 18.50 4.49
N ILE A 54 -7.69 19.62 4.02
CA ILE A 54 -7.24 20.96 4.41
C ILE A 54 -7.53 21.23 5.90
N GLU A 55 -8.73 20.92 6.39
CA GLU A 55 -9.10 21.09 7.78
C GLU A 55 -8.13 20.33 8.70
N ILE A 56 -7.83 19.09 8.36
CA ILE A 56 -6.89 18.24 9.08
C ILE A 56 -5.48 18.83 9.04
N LEU A 57 -4.97 19.18 7.86
CA LEU A 57 -3.63 19.75 7.72
C LEU A 57 -3.48 21.07 8.49
N LYS A 58 -4.52 21.90 8.51
CA LYS A 58 -4.56 23.12 9.33
C LYS A 58 -4.52 22.82 10.83
N SER A 59 -5.26 21.80 11.27
CA SER A 59 -5.25 21.39 12.68
C SER A 59 -3.88 20.87 13.12
N LEU A 60 -3.20 20.11 12.24
CA LEU A 60 -1.88 19.55 12.51
C LEU A 60 -0.76 20.59 12.46
N LYS A 61 -0.93 21.67 11.68
CA LYS A 61 0.06 22.76 11.59
C LYS A 61 0.33 23.43 12.94
N SER A 62 -0.68 23.55 13.80
CA SER A 62 -0.55 24.15 15.14
C SER A 62 0.38 23.35 16.07
N ALA A 63 0.51 22.04 15.83
CA ALA A 63 1.38 21.15 16.62
C ALA A 63 2.87 21.29 16.23
N ASN A 64 3.19 21.95 15.12
CA ASN A 64 4.55 22.18 14.59
C ASN A 64 5.47 20.93 14.68
N ASN A 65 4.96 19.77 14.33
CA ASN A 65 5.69 18.51 14.44
C ASN A 65 6.59 18.30 13.21
N PRO A 66 7.93 18.13 13.37
CA PRO A 66 8.85 18.00 12.24
C PRO A 66 8.65 16.72 11.43
N PHE A 67 7.91 15.75 11.95
CA PHE A 67 7.67 14.45 11.29
C PHE A 67 6.33 14.36 10.54
N ILE A 68 5.69 15.51 10.29
CA ILE A 68 4.48 15.63 9.47
C ILE A 68 4.76 16.66 8.37
N VAL A 69 4.29 16.42 7.15
CA VAL A 69 4.37 17.43 6.09
C VAL A 69 3.54 18.65 6.43
N ASN A 70 4.11 19.86 6.24
CA ASN A 70 3.43 21.10 6.56
C ASN A 70 2.56 21.58 5.39
N LEU A 71 1.35 22.07 5.70
CA LEU A 71 0.54 22.84 4.77
C LEU A 71 1.14 24.23 4.58
N ILE A 72 1.46 24.57 3.33
CA ILE A 72 2.00 25.88 2.93
C ILE A 72 0.88 26.78 2.45
N ASP A 73 0.08 26.30 1.47
CA ASP A 73 -0.99 27.03 0.84
C ASP A 73 -2.09 26.09 0.33
N ASN A 74 -3.27 26.61 0.10
CA ASN A 74 -4.36 25.88 -0.52
C ASN A 74 -5.33 26.86 -1.22
N GLY A 75 -6.04 26.40 -2.22
CA GLY A 75 -7.02 27.24 -2.91
C GLY A 75 -7.59 26.61 -4.16
N THR A 76 -8.25 27.45 -4.93
CA THR A 76 -8.74 27.13 -6.27
C THR A 76 -8.14 28.12 -7.24
N GLY A 77 -7.63 27.63 -8.37
CA GLY A 77 -6.99 28.48 -9.36
C GLY A 77 -6.68 27.76 -10.67
N ASN A 78 -6.08 28.47 -11.60
CA ASN A 78 -5.72 27.92 -12.89
C ASN A 78 -4.35 27.28 -12.85
N VAL A 79 -4.20 26.14 -13.56
CA VAL A 79 -2.93 25.47 -13.81
C VAL A 79 -2.58 25.69 -15.28
N VAL A 80 -1.63 26.57 -15.53
CA VAL A 80 -1.13 26.87 -16.87
C VAL A 80 0.00 25.90 -17.19
N LEU A 81 -0.20 25.06 -18.18
CA LEU A 81 0.79 24.12 -18.71
C LEU A 81 1.12 24.50 -20.16
N LYS A 82 2.22 23.99 -20.73
CA LYS A 82 2.67 24.31 -22.08
C LYS A 82 1.57 24.20 -23.14
N ASP A 83 0.75 23.16 -23.04
CA ASP A 83 -0.21 22.78 -24.07
C ASP A 83 -1.67 23.11 -23.69
N LYS A 84 -1.93 23.50 -22.43
CA LYS A 84 -3.30 23.69 -21.93
C LYS A 84 -3.38 24.48 -20.63
N ILE A 85 -4.54 25.08 -20.43
CA ILE A 85 -4.92 25.67 -19.15
C ILE A 85 -6.00 24.78 -18.51
N LEU A 86 -5.77 24.36 -17.26
CA LEU A 86 -6.78 23.68 -16.45
C LEU A 86 -7.38 24.74 -15.52
N GLU A 87 -8.63 25.10 -15.79
CA GLU A 87 -9.31 26.15 -15.04
C GLU A 87 -9.91 25.63 -13.73
N ASN A 88 -9.96 26.53 -12.74
CA ASN A 88 -10.68 26.32 -11.46
C ASN A 88 -10.32 25.01 -10.75
N LYS A 89 -9.05 24.59 -10.77
CA LYS A 89 -8.60 23.39 -10.06
C LYS A 89 -8.33 23.68 -8.60
N GLN A 90 -8.86 22.84 -7.73
CA GLN A 90 -8.49 22.83 -6.30
C GLN A 90 -7.05 22.35 -6.16
N TYR A 91 -6.25 23.01 -5.31
CA TYR A 91 -4.86 22.63 -5.07
C TYR A 91 -4.48 22.75 -3.59
N ILE A 92 -3.53 21.93 -3.18
CA ILE A 92 -2.90 21.96 -1.86
C ILE A 92 -1.39 22.05 -2.08
N VAL A 93 -0.74 23.07 -1.52
CA VAL A 93 0.72 23.22 -1.55
C VAL A 93 1.28 22.75 -0.21
N LEU A 94 2.18 21.81 -0.26
CA LEU A 94 2.78 21.14 0.89
C LEU A 94 4.29 21.35 0.90
N GLU A 95 4.88 21.20 2.08
CA GLU A 95 6.33 21.07 2.24
C GLU A 95 6.87 19.98 1.31
N TYR A 96 7.98 20.27 0.64
CA TYR A 96 8.65 19.29 -0.21
C TYR A 96 9.65 18.46 0.58
N ALA A 97 9.56 17.15 0.46
CA ALA A 97 10.49 16.18 1.04
C ALA A 97 11.39 15.62 -0.08
N PRO A 98 12.62 16.15 -0.25
CA PRO A 98 13.43 15.93 -1.46
C PRO A 98 13.97 14.52 -1.61
N LYS A 99 14.06 13.76 -0.53
CA LYS A 99 14.58 12.39 -0.56
C LYS A 99 13.52 11.34 -0.95
N GLY A 100 12.25 11.78 -1.17
CA GLY A 100 11.18 10.91 -1.64
C GLY A 100 10.70 9.91 -0.59
N GLU A 101 10.21 8.76 -1.03
CA GLU A 101 9.53 7.78 -0.19
C GLU A 101 10.50 6.85 0.52
N LEU A 102 10.29 6.62 1.82
CA LEU A 102 11.01 5.62 2.61
C LEU A 102 10.90 4.22 1.98
N PHE A 103 9.77 3.94 1.33
CA PHE A 103 9.54 2.70 0.58
C PHE A 103 10.67 2.37 -0.39
N ASN A 104 11.14 3.36 -1.17
CA ASN A 104 12.15 3.14 -2.20
C ASN A 104 13.49 2.69 -1.62
N TYR A 105 13.84 3.17 -0.43
CA TYR A 105 15.09 2.82 0.28
C TYR A 105 15.11 1.37 0.78
N LEU A 106 13.95 0.75 0.94
CA LEU A 106 13.87 -0.68 1.25
C LEU A 106 13.71 -1.52 -0.01
N PHE A 107 12.78 -1.12 -0.87
CA PHE A 107 12.41 -1.89 -2.06
C PHE A 107 13.55 -2.01 -3.08
N CYS A 108 14.23 -0.91 -3.43
CA CYS A 108 15.35 -0.93 -4.37
C CYS A 108 16.54 -1.71 -3.80
N CYS A 109 16.81 -1.58 -2.50
CA CYS A 109 17.87 -2.31 -1.82
C CYS A 109 17.51 -3.76 -1.47
N LYS A 110 16.23 -4.13 -1.53
CA LYS A 110 15.69 -5.45 -1.13
C LYS A 110 16.14 -5.90 0.26
N GLN A 111 16.38 -4.95 1.14
CA GLN A 111 16.90 -5.17 2.49
C GLN A 111 16.32 -4.16 3.48
N GLY A 112 15.87 -4.65 4.65
CA GLY A 112 15.47 -3.82 5.77
C GLY A 112 16.67 -3.05 6.38
N PHE A 113 16.37 -2.12 7.26
CA PHE A 113 17.39 -1.48 8.07
C PHE A 113 17.79 -2.36 9.26
N GLN A 114 19.02 -2.24 9.71
CA GLN A 114 19.43 -2.85 10.98
C GLN A 114 18.48 -2.41 12.11
N GLU A 115 18.17 -3.33 13.03
CA GLU A 115 17.18 -3.07 14.07
C GLU A 115 17.48 -1.82 14.90
N LYS A 116 18.77 -1.55 15.19
CA LYS A 116 19.21 -0.33 15.90
C LYS A 116 18.84 0.97 15.16
N TYR A 117 18.92 0.99 13.81
CA TYR A 117 18.53 2.13 12.97
C TYR A 117 17.01 2.23 12.88
N SER A 118 16.36 1.07 12.72
CA SER A 118 14.90 0.98 12.64
C SER A 118 14.24 1.53 13.90
N LYS A 119 14.80 1.33 15.08
CA LYS A 119 14.32 1.91 16.35
C LYS A 119 14.26 3.43 16.28
N VAL A 120 15.33 4.10 15.82
CA VAL A 120 15.36 5.57 15.72
C VAL A 120 14.39 6.08 14.66
N ILE A 121 14.37 5.47 13.48
CA ILE A 121 13.47 5.86 12.39
C ILE A 121 12.01 5.68 12.84
N PHE A 122 11.69 4.54 13.45
CA PHE A 122 10.34 4.24 13.90
C PHE A 122 9.87 5.15 15.03
N VAL A 123 10.75 5.53 15.97
CA VAL A 123 10.42 6.54 17.01
C VAL A 123 10.03 7.88 16.38
N LYS A 124 10.73 8.32 15.33
CA LYS A 124 10.38 9.56 14.61
C LYS A 124 8.99 9.45 13.94
N ILE A 125 8.69 8.29 13.31
CA ILE A 125 7.38 8.00 12.72
C ILE A 125 6.30 8.00 13.82
N LEU A 126 6.52 7.29 14.93
CA LEU A 126 5.58 7.24 16.06
C LEU A 126 5.29 8.65 16.62
N ARG A 127 6.29 9.52 16.74
CA ARG A 127 6.09 10.90 17.19
C ARG A 127 5.22 11.72 16.23
N GLY A 128 5.35 11.49 14.93
CA GLY A 128 4.47 12.10 13.93
C GLY A 128 3.02 11.63 14.10
N VAL A 129 2.79 10.30 14.15
CA VAL A 129 1.43 9.75 14.31
C VAL A 129 0.83 10.10 15.68
N LEU A 130 1.63 10.15 16.75
CA LEU A 130 1.19 10.59 18.07
C LEU A 130 0.65 12.02 18.02
N SER A 131 1.30 12.91 17.28
CA SER A 131 0.82 14.28 17.09
C SER A 131 -0.54 14.32 16.38
N CYS A 132 -0.74 13.46 15.37
CA CYS A 132 -2.04 13.29 14.73
C CYS A 132 -3.10 12.80 15.73
N HIS A 133 -2.82 11.74 16.48
CA HIS A 133 -3.76 11.17 17.46
C HIS A 133 -4.11 12.17 18.58
N LYS A 134 -3.13 12.96 19.06
CA LYS A 134 -3.38 14.04 20.06
C LYS A 134 -4.25 15.16 19.50
N ALA A 135 -4.19 15.43 18.20
CA ALA A 135 -5.09 16.35 17.52
C ALA A 135 -6.48 15.74 17.23
N GLY A 136 -6.71 14.49 17.65
CA GLY A 136 -7.95 13.77 17.37
C GLY A 136 -8.03 13.20 15.95
N VAL A 137 -6.95 13.19 15.19
CA VAL A 137 -6.89 12.78 13.78
C VAL A 137 -6.35 11.36 13.67
N CYS A 138 -7.06 10.45 12.97
CA CYS A 138 -6.55 9.18 12.50
C CYS A 138 -6.25 9.27 11.00
N HIS A 139 -5.13 8.64 10.58
CA HIS A 139 -4.60 8.74 9.22
C HIS A 139 -5.31 7.79 8.24
N ARG A 140 -5.58 6.55 8.65
CA ARG A 140 -6.30 5.48 7.95
C ARG A 140 -5.62 4.91 6.68
N ASP A 141 -4.48 5.48 6.24
CA ASP A 141 -3.68 4.93 5.12
C ASP A 141 -2.18 5.01 5.42
N LEU A 142 -1.79 4.67 6.67
CA LEU A 142 -0.37 4.57 7.02
C LEU A 142 0.27 3.40 6.27
N LYS A 143 1.29 3.70 5.47
CA LYS A 143 2.09 2.77 4.69
C LYS A 143 3.46 3.37 4.39
N MET A 144 4.41 2.54 3.96
CA MET A 144 5.78 2.99 3.68
C MET A 144 5.86 4.09 2.62
N GLN A 145 4.93 4.09 1.64
CA GLN A 145 4.84 5.09 0.57
C GLN A 145 4.37 6.46 1.10
N ASN A 146 3.58 6.47 2.18
CA ASN A 146 3.08 7.71 2.80
C ASN A 146 4.02 8.24 3.90
N ILE A 147 5.26 7.75 3.91
CA ILE A 147 6.35 8.26 4.75
C ILE A 147 7.44 8.76 3.80
N LEU A 148 7.52 10.08 3.67
CA LEU A 148 8.55 10.75 2.87
C LEU A 148 9.77 11.03 3.74
N LEU A 149 10.88 11.38 3.09
CA LEU A 149 12.14 11.73 3.75
C LEU A 149 12.53 13.17 3.40
N ASP A 150 12.81 13.97 4.41
CA ASP A 150 13.35 15.32 4.22
C ASP A 150 14.81 15.30 3.75
N GLU A 151 15.44 16.46 3.60
CA GLU A 151 16.84 16.59 3.17
C GLU A 151 17.84 15.87 4.09
N ASN A 152 17.48 15.67 5.36
CA ASN A 152 18.29 14.97 6.37
C ASN A 152 17.80 13.53 6.63
N TYR A 153 17.00 12.96 5.73
CA TYR A 153 16.37 11.64 5.83
C TYR A 153 15.49 11.46 7.06
N ASN A 154 14.96 12.55 7.65
CA ASN A 154 13.95 12.41 8.69
C ASN A 154 12.61 12.02 8.04
N PRO A 155 11.88 11.06 8.63
CA PRO A 155 10.58 10.67 8.12
C PRO A 155 9.55 11.78 8.29
N LYS A 156 8.72 11.97 7.27
CA LYS A 156 7.59 12.90 7.25
C LYS A 156 6.33 12.18 6.78
N ILE A 157 5.34 12.12 7.65
CA ILE A 157 4.04 11.54 7.33
C ILE A 157 3.32 12.47 6.35
N CYS A 158 2.82 11.92 5.26
CA CYS A 158 2.12 12.64 4.20
C CYS A 158 0.83 11.93 3.78
N ASP A 159 0.09 12.56 2.85
CA ASP A 159 -1.15 12.09 2.26
C ASP A 159 -2.28 11.84 3.27
N PHE A 160 -2.90 12.92 3.70
CA PHE A 160 -4.04 12.95 4.62
C PHE A 160 -5.39 12.84 3.89
N GLY A 161 -5.40 12.41 2.62
CA GLY A 161 -6.62 12.30 1.81
C GLY A 161 -7.68 11.38 2.40
N PHE A 162 -7.29 10.34 3.15
CA PHE A 162 -8.20 9.44 3.86
C PHE A 162 -8.33 9.76 5.36
N ALA A 163 -7.56 10.71 5.87
CA ALA A 163 -7.59 11.03 7.29
C ALA A 163 -8.95 11.61 7.73
N THR A 164 -9.28 11.43 9.00
CA THR A 164 -10.51 11.98 9.60
C THR A 164 -10.34 12.24 11.09
N PHE A 165 -11.20 13.09 11.65
CA PHE A 165 -11.29 13.21 13.11
C PHE A 165 -11.96 11.98 13.71
N ASN A 166 -11.31 11.35 14.70
CA ASN A 166 -11.79 10.13 15.35
C ASN A 166 -12.90 10.45 16.37
N LYS A 167 -14.09 10.76 15.88
CA LYS A 167 -15.27 11.14 16.67
C LYS A 167 -16.23 9.95 16.87
N GLY A 168 -15.73 8.83 17.39
CA GLY A 168 -16.53 7.61 17.59
C GLY A 168 -16.13 6.48 16.64
N LYS A 169 -17.07 5.59 16.34
CA LYS A 169 -16.80 4.46 15.45
C LYS A 169 -16.90 4.86 13.99
N LEU A 170 -15.90 4.48 13.21
CA LEU A 170 -15.81 4.67 11.77
C LEU A 170 -16.36 3.42 11.04
N ASN A 171 -16.92 3.61 9.83
CA ASN A 171 -17.53 2.53 9.05
C ASN A 171 -17.00 2.47 7.60
N GLU A 172 -16.16 3.44 7.20
CA GLU A 172 -15.66 3.52 5.84
C GLU A 172 -14.57 2.48 5.60
N TYR A 173 -14.71 1.71 4.51
CA TYR A 173 -13.69 0.77 4.05
C TYR A 173 -12.63 1.53 3.24
N LEU A 174 -11.57 1.99 3.89
CA LEU A 174 -10.51 2.80 3.29
C LEU A 174 -9.13 2.27 3.69
N GLY A 175 -8.14 2.58 2.87
CA GLY A 175 -6.74 2.24 3.11
C GLY A 175 -6.19 1.17 2.18
N THR A 176 -4.94 0.82 2.38
CA THR A 176 -4.18 -0.13 1.57
C THR A 176 -4.30 -1.54 2.15
N LEU A 177 -4.76 -2.51 1.37
CA LEU A 177 -5.13 -3.87 1.80
C LEU A 177 -4.12 -4.51 2.77
N ASN A 178 -2.84 -4.51 2.39
CA ASN A 178 -1.79 -5.17 3.18
C ASN A 178 -1.45 -4.45 4.49
N TYR A 179 -1.97 -3.23 4.69
CA TYR A 179 -1.81 -2.43 5.91
C TYR A 179 -3.13 -2.28 6.67
N ALA A 180 -4.25 -2.70 6.06
CA ALA A 180 -5.57 -2.55 6.65
C ALA A 180 -5.79 -3.53 7.80
N ALA A 181 -6.34 -3.02 8.90
CA ALA A 181 -6.67 -3.82 10.08
C ALA A 181 -7.84 -4.78 9.79
N PRO A 182 -7.92 -5.94 10.49
CA PRO A 182 -8.95 -6.94 10.23
C PRO A 182 -10.39 -6.41 10.40
N GLU A 183 -10.63 -5.49 11.32
CA GLU A 183 -11.93 -4.86 11.50
C GLU A 183 -12.34 -4.00 10.32
N ILE A 184 -11.40 -3.36 9.60
CA ILE A 184 -11.66 -2.65 8.34
C ILE A 184 -12.04 -3.68 7.26
N LEU A 185 -11.24 -4.75 7.12
CA LEU A 185 -11.46 -5.78 6.12
C LEU A 185 -12.78 -6.54 6.30
N SER A 186 -13.25 -6.68 7.54
CA SER A 186 -14.54 -7.29 7.87
C SER A 186 -15.73 -6.34 7.76
N GLY A 187 -15.50 -5.03 7.48
CA GLY A 187 -16.57 -4.03 7.38
C GLY A 187 -17.25 -3.72 8.72
N THR A 188 -16.61 -4.02 9.85
CA THR A 188 -17.18 -3.72 11.17
C THR A 188 -16.82 -2.30 11.63
N PRO A 189 -17.68 -1.65 12.43
CA PRO A 189 -17.38 -0.33 12.99
C PRO A 189 -16.09 -0.33 13.81
N TYR A 190 -15.14 0.57 13.50
CA TYR A 190 -13.81 0.52 14.05
C TYR A 190 -13.33 1.83 14.70
N ASP A 191 -12.29 1.74 15.53
CA ASP A 191 -11.54 2.84 16.08
C ASP A 191 -10.35 3.17 15.17
N GLY A 192 -10.33 4.37 14.57
CA GLY A 192 -9.29 4.79 13.65
C GLY A 192 -7.89 4.80 14.27
N PHE A 193 -7.75 5.13 15.55
CA PHE A 193 -6.45 5.10 16.22
C PHE A 193 -5.92 3.66 16.35
N LYS A 194 -6.78 2.71 16.69
CA LYS A 194 -6.38 1.30 16.76
C LYS A 194 -6.06 0.71 15.39
N ALA A 195 -6.73 1.18 14.34
CA ALA A 195 -6.42 0.81 12.97
C ALA A 195 -5.04 1.36 12.52
N ASP A 196 -4.72 2.61 12.87
CA ASP A 196 -3.40 3.20 12.61
C ASP A 196 -2.26 2.42 13.31
N ILE A 197 -2.50 1.94 14.56
CA ILE A 197 -1.53 1.09 15.28
C ILE A 197 -1.25 -0.22 14.53
N PHE A 198 -2.29 -0.83 13.96
CA PHE A 198 -2.12 -2.03 13.14
C PHE A 198 -1.23 -1.77 11.93
N SER A 199 -1.52 -0.71 11.19
CA SER A 199 -0.71 -0.29 10.02
C SER A 199 0.74 0.01 10.40
N LEU A 200 0.96 0.65 11.56
CA LEU A 200 2.31 0.88 12.11
C LEU A 200 3.02 -0.43 12.44
N GLY A 201 2.31 -1.47 12.88
CA GLY A 201 2.89 -2.80 13.08
C GLY A 201 3.42 -3.40 11.77
N VAL A 202 2.65 -3.29 10.69
CA VAL A 202 3.10 -3.73 9.35
C VAL A 202 4.32 -2.91 8.89
N ILE A 203 4.31 -1.59 9.09
CA ILE A 203 5.45 -0.71 8.78
C ILE A 203 6.69 -1.12 9.57
N LEU A 204 6.54 -1.44 10.87
CA LEU A 204 7.64 -1.86 11.73
C LEU A 204 8.37 -3.09 11.19
N LEU A 205 7.61 -4.14 10.85
CA LEU A 205 8.19 -5.37 10.31
C LEU A 205 8.86 -5.10 8.96
N ASN A 206 8.17 -4.33 8.09
CA ASN A 206 8.70 -3.97 6.78
C ASN A 206 10.02 -3.18 6.89
N LEU A 207 10.10 -2.24 7.83
CA LEU A 207 11.28 -1.40 8.06
C LEU A 207 12.52 -2.23 8.43
N VAL A 208 12.35 -3.25 9.28
CA VAL A 208 13.45 -4.10 9.75
C VAL A 208 13.79 -5.20 8.74
N THR A 209 12.82 -5.73 8.02
CA THR A 209 12.99 -6.96 7.23
C THR A 209 12.84 -6.78 5.73
N CYS A 210 12.32 -5.65 5.27
CA CYS A 210 11.84 -5.44 3.89
C CYS A 210 10.79 -6.48 3.46
N LYS A 211 10.03 -7.04 4.43
CA LYS A 211 9.00 -8.05 4.19
C LYS A 211 7.67 -7.61 4.82
N ILE A 212 6.58 -7.98 4.17
CA ILE A 212 5.24 -7.91 4.76
C ILE A 212 4.96 -9.28 5.36
N GLY A 213 4.54 -9.33 6.62
CA GLY A 213 4.39 -10.57 7.36
C GLY A 213 3.18 -11.44 6.93
N PHE A 214 2.24 -10.86 6.18
CA PHE A 214 1.02 -11.49 5.64
C PHE A 214 0.47 -10.67 4.48
N GLY A 215 -0.37 -11.27 3.65
CA GLY A 215 -1.01 -10.58 2.52
C GLY A 215 -2.22 -9.75 2.95
N GLU A 216 -3.13 -10.35 3.71
CA GLU A 216 -4.36 -9.73 4.20
C GLU A 216 -4.62 -10.13 5.66
N ALA A 217 -5.14 -9.22 6.47
CA ALA A 217 -5.45 -9.52 7.88
C ALA A 217 -6.79 -10.28 8.02
N THR A 218 -6.88 -11.45 7.39
CA THR A 218 -8.07 -12.31 7.37
C THR A 218 -7.72 -13.75 7.76
N LYS A 219 -8.74 -14.55 8.15
CA LYS A 219 -8.56 -15.98 8.44
C LYS A 219 -8.14 -16.81 7.21
N LYS A 220 -8.39 -16.28 5.98
CA LYS A 220 -8.00 -16.94 4.72
C LYS A 220 -6.52 -16.73 4.39
N ASP A 221 -5.86 -15.80 5.05
CA ASP A 221 -4.42 -15.59 4.87
C ASP A 221 -3.61 -16.68 5.58
N PRO A 222 -2.69 -17.37 4.89
CA PRO A 222 -1.98 -18.52 5.45
C PRO A 222 -1.06 -18.19 6.63
N TYR A 223 -0.71 -16.90 6.80
CA TYR A 223 0.13 -16.41 7.90
C TYR A 223 -0.70 -15.73 8.98
N TYR A 224 -1.62 -14.81 8.59
CA TYR A 224 -2.37 -14.02 9.56
C TYR A 224 -3.33 -14.86 10.41
N ARG A 225 -3.84 -15.97 9.89
CA ARG A 225 -4.66 -16.92 10.67
C ARG A 225 -4.00 -17.36 11.99
N TYR A 226 -2.68 -17.50 12.01
CA TYR A 226 -1.95 -17.86 13.24
C TYR A 226 -1.87 -16.70 14.23
N ILE A 227 -1.79 -15.47 13.74
CA ILE A 227 -1.86 -14.25 14.58
C ILE A 227 -3.25 -14.13 15.18
N MET A 228 -4.31 -14.36 14.39
CA MET A 228 -5.69 -14.36 14.88
C MET A 228 -5.91 -15.36 16.00
N GLY A 229 -5.42 -16.59 15.86
CA GLY A 229 -5.49 -17.65 16.86
C GLY A 229 -4.48 -17.50 18.00
N LYS A 230 -3.66 -16.45 18.03
CA LYS A 230 -2.57 -16.23 19.00
C LYS A 230 -1.48 -17.33 18.99
N HIS A 231 -1.38 -18.06 17.89
CA HIS A 231 -0.34 -19.07 17.69
C HIS A 231 0.96 -18.41 17.15
N TYR A 232 1.45 -17.41 17.86
CA TYR A 232 2.61 -16.63 17.44
C TYR A 232 3.87 -17.46 17.22
N GLY A 233 4.05 -18.53 17.99
CA GLY A 233 5.16 -19.47 17.81
C GLY A 233 5.16 -20.14 16.43
N GLN A 234 4.00 -20.56 15.95
CA GLN A 234 3.80 -21.13 14.62
C GLN A 234 3.98 -20.08 13.55
N TYR A 235 3.39 -18.89 13.73
CA TYR A 235 3.58 -17.76 12.81
C TYR A 235 5.06 -17.46 12.60
N TRP A 236 5.81 -17.23 13.67
CA TRP A 236 7.25 -16.92 13.59
C TRP A 236 8.06 -18.09 13.02
N LYS A 237 7.68 -19.33 13.27
CA LYS A 237 8.31 -20.51 12.65
C LYS A 237 8.11 -20.53 11.13
N LEU A 238 6.90 -20.23 10.64
CA LEU A 238 6.58 -20.19 9.20
C LEU A 238 7.35 -19.09 8.48
N VAL A 239 7.40 -17.88 9.06
CA VAL A 239 8.11 -16.75 8.44
C VAL A 239 9.62 -16.77 8.66
N SER A 240 10.16 -17.63 9.54
CA SER A 240 11.59 -17.69 9.90
C SER A 240 12.51 -18.04 8.72
N GLY A 241 11.99 -18.70 7.70
CA GLY A 241 12.73 -18.96 6.45
C GLY A 241 13.10 -17.68 5.69
N GLU A 242 12.26 -16.67 5.80
CA GLU A 242 12.37 -15.40 5.08
C GLU A 242 12.80 -14.23 5.98
N ILE A 243 12.46 -14.29 7.26
CA ILE A 243 12.66 -13.23 8.26
C ILE A 243 13.64 -13.72 9.32
N LYS A 244 14.89 -13.23 9.27
CA LYS A 244 15.96 -13.63 10.18
C LYS A 244 16.52 -12.44 10.95
N GLY A 245 17.09 -12.70 12.12
CA GLY A 245 17.89 -11.73 12.86
C GLY A 245 17.10 -10.62 13.54
N ILE A 246 15.83 -10.87 13.89
CA ILE A 246 15.00 -9.96 14.68
C ILE A 246 14.97 -10.39 16.15
N SER A 247 14.94 -9.38 17.06
CA SER A 247 14.90 -9.61 18.50
C SER A 247 13.55 -10.14 18.97
N GLU A 248 13.55 -10.81 20.13
CA GLU A 248 12.31 -11.26 20.77
C GLU A 248 11.45 -10.08 21.24
N GLU A 249 12.05 -8.95 21.59
CA GLU A 249 11.36 -7.72 21.95
C GLU A 249 10.59 -7.15 20.75
N LEU A 250 11.18 -7.19 19.53
CA LEU A 250 10.50 -6.80 18.31
C LEU A 250 9.32 -7.71 18.02
N LYS A 251 9.52 -9.04 18.11
CA LYS A 251 8.44 -10.00 17.88
C LYS A 251 7.26 -9.76 18.81
N LYS A 252 7.51 -9.61 20.11
CA LYS A 252 6.47 -9.30 21.10
C LYS A 252 5.73 -8.00 20.84
N LEU A 253 6.44 -6.96 20.37
CA LEU A 253 5.83 -5.68 20.02
C LEU A 253 4.96 -5.83 18.77
N TYR A 254 5.50 -6.45 17.71
CA TYR A 254 4.78 -6.71 16.47
C TYR A 254 3.49 -7.48 16.73
N ASP A 255 3.56 -8.61 17.45
CA ASP A 255 2.41 -9.47 17.78
C ASP A 255 1.27 -8.68 18.44
N LYS A 256 1.62 -7.75 19.34
CA LYS A 256 0.63 -6.86 19.98
C LYS A 256 0.05 -5.84 18.99
N MET A 257 0.90 -5.21 18.16
CA MET A 257 0.45 -4.16 17.23
C MET A 257 -0.48 -4.70 16.16
N VAL A 258 -0.22 -5.91 15.64
CA VAL A 258 -1.04 -6.56 14.60
C VAL A 258 -2.08 -7.52 15.18
N SER A 259 -2.37 -7.45 16.48
CA SER A 259 -3.41 -8.28 17.11
C SER A 259 -4.76 -8.13 16.39
N TYR A 260 -5.44 -9.27 16.21
CA TYR A 260 -6.80 -9.31 15.66
C TYR A 260 -7.78 -8.46 16.48
N ARG A 261 -7.64 -8.47 17.81
CA ARG A 261 -8.48 -7.65 18.70
C ARG A 261 -7.92 -6.25 18.86
N PRO A 262 -8.63 -5.20 18.41
CA PRO A 262 -8.13 -3.82 18.46
C PRO A 262 -7.75 -3.35 19.88
N ASN A 263 -8.49 -3.81 20.90
CA ASN A 263 -8.25 -3.42 22.29
C ASN A 263 -6.95 -4.02 22.90
N GLU A 264 -6.39 -5.04 22.29
CA GLU A 264 -5.11 -5.63 22.69
C GLU A 264 -3.92 -4.87 22.12
N ARG A 265 -4.14 -4.03 21.09
CA ARG A 265 -3.10 -3.21 20.49
C ARG A 265 -2.70 -2.08 21.45
N PRO A 266 -1.39 -1.84 21.63
CA PRO A 266 -0.90 -0.78 22.51
C PRO A 266 -1.28 0.61 21.97
N THR A 267 -1.19 1.64 22.81
CA THR A 267 -1.14 3.04 22.38
C THR A 267 0.26 3.40 21.90
N ILE A 268 0.40 4.53 21.19
CA ILE A 268 1.72 5.01 20.75
C ILE A 268 2.61 5.32 21.96
N GLU A 269 2.04 5.88 23.03
CA GLU A 269 2.76 6.15 24.27
C GLU A 269 3.29 4.87 24.93
N GLU A 270 2.49 3.80 24.96
CA GLU A 270 2.93 2.49 25.44
C GLU A 270 4.05 1.91 24.58
N ILE A 271 4.00 2.07 23.26
CA ILE A 271 5.08 1.65 22.34
C ILE A 271 6.35 2.44 22.62
N LEU A 272 6.26 3.78 22.74
CA LEU A 272 7.41 4.66 23.00
C LEU A 272 8.07 4.39 24.36
N ASN A 273 7.32 3.82 25.32
CA ASN A 273 7.82 3.44 26.64
C ASN A 273 8.16 1.94 26.74
N GLY A 274 7.93 1.17 25.68
CA GLY A 274 8.14 -0.28 25.66
C GLY A 274 9.61 -0.72 25.62
N ASP A 275 9.80 -2.03 25.83
CA ASP A 275 11.14 -2.64 25.95
C ASP A 275 11.95 -2.55 24.65
N TRP A 276 11.30 -2.70 23.48
CA TRP A 276 12.00 -2.67 22.20
C TRP A 276 12.70 -1.34 21.92
N ILE A 277 12.12 -0.22 22.39
CA ILE A 277 12.68 1.13 22.18
C ILE A 277 13.57 1.55 23.37
N LYS A 278 13.60 0.78 24.46
CA LYS A 278 14.31 1.14 25.69
C LYS A 278 15.77 1.55 25.44
N GLU A 279 16.48 0.77 24.64
CA GLU A 279 17.88 1.04 24.30
C GLU A 279 18.10 2.44 23.71
N VAL A 280 17.25 2.85 22.74
CA VAL A 280 17.35 4.18 22.10
C VAL A 280 16.93 5.29 23.06
N ARG A 281 15.95 5.03 23.92
CA ARG A 281 15.48 6.00 24.92
C ARG A 281 16.54 6.32 25.98
N GLU A 282 17.43 5.36 26.30
CA GLU A 282 18.47 5.47 27.30
C GLU A 282 19.80 6.03 26.75
N LEU A 283 19.91 6.28 25.44
CA LEU A 283 21.10 6.89 24.84
C LEU A 283 21.28 8.32 25.35
N ASN A 284 22.52 8.66 25.68
CA ASN A 284 22.88 10.07 25.89
C ASN A 284 22.99 10.81 24.53
N GLU A 285 23.05 12.15 24.59
CA GLU A 285 23.10 13.00 23.38
C GLU A 285 24.23 12.62 22.40
N ASN A 286 25.41 12.30 22.89
CA ASN A 286 26.55 11.95 22.03
C ASN A 286 26.35 10.59 21.35
N GLN A 287 25.81 9.61 22.08
CA GLN A 287 25.48 8.30 21.53
C GLN A 287 24.38 8.41 20.47
N LEU A 288 23.35 9.23 20.74
CA LEU A 288 22.27 9.45 19.77
C LEU A 288 22.78 10.15 18.51
N LYS A 289 23.63 11.21 18.65
CA LYS A 289 24.23 11.89 17.51
C LYS A 289 25.11 10.96 16.66
N ASN A 290 25.89 10.08 17.30
CA ASN A 290 26.69 9.09 16.59
C ASN A 290 25.80 8.10 15.82
N LEU A 291 24.74 7.61 16.45
CA LEU A 291 23.79 6.69 15.81
C LEU A 291 23.04 7.37 14.65
N GLU A 292 22.64 8.64 14.80
CA GLU A 292 22.04 9.41 13.72
C GLU A 292 23.02 9.61 12.55
N LYS A 293 24.30 9.81 12.81
CA LYS A 293 25.33 9.87 11.77
C LYS A 293 25.45 8.54 11.01
N GLU A 294 25.46 7.42 11.71
CA GLU A 294 25.45 6.09 11.08
C GLU A 294 24.22 5.88 10.19
N ILE A 295 23.06 6.34 10.65
CA ILE A 295 21.80 6.27 9.89
C ILE A 295 21.88 7.12 8.61
N LEU A 296 22.42 8.34 8.69
CA LEU A 296 22.64 9.20 7.52
C LEU A 296 23.56 8.55 6.49
N GLU A 297 24.66 7.93 6.95
CA GLU A 297 25.59 7.19 6.09
C GLU A 297 24.89 5.99 5.41
N GLU A 298 24.05 5.27 6.14
CA GLU A 298 23.28 4.15 5.60
C GLU A 298 22.26 4.62 4.56
N PHE A 299 21.52 5.71 4.81
CA PHE A 299 20.61 6.28 3.83
C PHE A 299 21.35 6.79 2.59
N SER A 300 22.50 7.44 2.74
CA SER A 300 23.31 7.94 1.62
C SER A 300 23.79 6.80 0.71
N LYS A 301 24.18 5.66 1.28
CA LYS A 301 24.54 4.46 0.51
C LYS A 301 23.34 3.91 -0.27
N ARG A 302 22.18 3.84 0.38
CA ARG A 302 20.94 3.37 -0.25
C ARG A 302 20.45 4.32 -1.33
N GLU A 303 20.62 5.63 -1.15
CA GLU A 303 20.22 6.64 -2.13
C GLU A 303 20.92 6.44 -3.48
N GLN A 304 22.17 6.01 -3.49
CA GLN A 304 22.87 5.68 -4.74
C GLN A 304 22.15 4.57 -5.51
N ILE A 305 21.78 3.49 -4.82
CA ILE A 305 21.02 2.37 -5.41
C ILE A 305 19.63 2.82 -5.88
N VAL A 306 18.97 3.66 -5.08
CA VAL A 306 17.64 4.21 -5.44
C VAL A 306 17.75 5.06 -6.70
N ASN A 307 18.74 5.95 -6.79
CA ASN A 307 18.95 6.82 -7.94
C ASN A 307 19.31 6.03 -9.22
N GLU A 308 20.17 5.03 -9.09
CA GLU A 308 20.48 4.10 -10.20
C GLU A 308 19.21 3.37 -10.67
N HIS A 309 18.41 2.87 -9.75
CA HIS A 309 17.18 2.15 -10.08
C HIS A 309 16.14 3.06 -10.75
N LEU A 310 16.02 4.31 -10.29
CA LEU A 310 15.11 5.29 -10.86
C LEU A 310 15.60 5.82 -12.22
N SER A 311 16.93 5.98 -12.43
CA SER A 311 17.49 6.43 -13.70
C SER A 311 17.35 5.39 -14.81
N LEU A 312 17.56 4.09 -14.52
CA LEU A 312 17.37 3.00 -15.48
C LEU A 312 15.92 2.91 -15.99
N LYS A 313 14.94 3.37 -15.18
CA LYS A 313 13.54 3.44 -15.59
C LYS A 313 13.21 4.65 -16.48
N VAL A 314 14.05 5.69 -16.49
CA VAL A 314 13.84 6.91 -17.30
C VAL A 314 14.30 6.72 -18.75
N GLU A 315 15.25 5.82 -19.01
CA GLU A 315 15.78 5.58 -20.36
C GLU A 315 14.96 4.62 -21.22
N GLY A 316 14.01 3.88 -20.62
CA GLY A 316 13.26 2.81 -21.30
C GLY A 316 11.76 3.01 -21.47
N GLU A 317 11.08 3.91 -20.73
CA GLU A 317 9.61 4.03 -20.77
C GLU A 317 9.11 5.43 -20.39
N ASP A 318 7.96 5.79 -20.98
CA ASP A 318 7.20 7.00 -20.68
C ASP A 318 7.03 7.21 -19.16
N LYS A 319 7.34 8.42 -18.67
CA LYS A 319 7.31 8.85 -17.25
C LYS A 319 5.96 8.61 -16.53
N SER A 320 4.96 8.12 -17.22
CA SER A 320 3.64 7.79 -16.67
C SER A 320 3.55 6.43 -15.94
N SER A 321 4.59 5.56 -16.05
CA SER A 321 4.56 4.18 -15.54
C SER A 321 5.14 3.99 -14.13
N LEU A 322 5.54 5.06 -13.43
CA LEU A 322 6.22 5.00 -12.11
C LEU A 322 5.31 5.24 -10.91
N ASP A 323 4.02 5.07 -11.07
CA ASP A 323 3.05 5.22 -9.97
C ASP A 323 2.94 3.93 -9.14
N PHE A 324 3.97 3.62 -8.32
CA PHE A 324 3.89 2.62 -7.26
C PHE A 324 3.07 3.07 -6.04
N ASN A 325 2.50 4.29 -6.10
CA ASN A 325 1.83 4.95 -5.00
C ASN A 325 0.32 4.88 -5.12
N ARG A 326 -0.27 3.71 -4.90
CA ARG A 326 -1.72 3.65 -4.76
C ARG A 326 -2.17 2.62 -3.76
N GLY A 327 -2.75 3.15 -2.67
CA GLY A 327 -3.59 2.41 -1.77
C GLY A 327 -4.83 1.86 -2.47
N ILE A 328 -5.35 0.75 -1.97
CA ILE A 328 -6.56 0.08 -2.46
C ILE A 328 -7.75 0.91 -2.00
N GLY A 329 -8.25 1.72 -2.84
CA GLY A 329 -9.42 2.56 -2.58
C GLY A 329 -10.00 3.17 -3.84
N ASP A 330 -9.27 3.20 -4.94
CA ASP A 330 -9.76 3.66 -6.23
C ASP A 330 -8.97 3.04 -7.35
N ASP A 331 -9.63 2.45 -8.31
CA ASP A 331 -9.23 1.91 -9.61
C ASP A 331 -7.72 1.88 -9.89
N GLU A 332 -7.06 0.86 -9.37
CA GLU A 332 -5.63 0.81 -9.31
C GLU A 332 -4.96 0.21 -10.51
N LYS A 333 -3.98 0.94 -10.98
CA LYS A 333 -3.08 0.53 -12.03
C LYS A 333 -1.82 -0.08 -11.43
N VAL A 334 -1.79 -1.38 -11.23
CA VAL A 334 -0.54 -2.13 -11.14
C VAL A 334 -0.20 -2.60 -12.54
N TYR A 335 0.91 -2.12 -13.07
CA TYR A 335 1.41 -2.54 -14.37
C TYR A 335 2.09 -3.90 -14.24
N PHE A 336 1.71 -4.82 -15.08
CA PHE A 336 2.46 -6.05 -15.29
C PHE A 336 3.55 -5.76 -16.30
N ASP A 337 4.80 -5.89 -15.88
CA ASP A 337 5.90 -6.06 -16.83
C ASP A 337 5.82 -7.47 -17.39
N LEU A 338 5.36 -7.57 -18.62
CA LEU A 338 5.20 -8.83 -19.35
C LEU A 338 6.54 -9.52 -19.64
N SER A 339 7.68 -8.88 -19.31
CA SER A 339 9.03 -9.44 -19.42
C SER A 339 9.46 -10.22 -18.17
N LEU A 340 8.79 -10.00 -17.02
CA LEU A 340 9.12 -10.69 -15.77
C LEU A 340 8.50 -12.09 -15.78
N LYS A 341 9.32 -13.09 -16.02
CA LYS A 341 8.96 -14.48 -15.70
C LYS A 341 8.79 -14.57 -14.17
N PRO A 342 7.67 -15.15 -13.67
CA PRO A 342 7.57 -15.45 -12.25
C PRO A 342 8.76 -16.35 -11.88
N LYS A 343 9.60 -15.91 -10.96
CA LYS A 343 10.59 -16.82 -10.36
C LYS A 343 9.81 -17.77 -9.49
N HIS A 344 9.87 -19.04 -9.80
CA HIS A 344 9.45 -20.11 -8.89
C HIS A 344 10.22 -19.99 -7.59
N GLY A 345 9.62 -19.36 -6.61
CA GLY A 345 10.07 -19.25 -5.26
C GLY A 345 8.85 -19.24 -4.37
N LYS A 346 8.79 -20.13 -3.40
CA LYS A 346 7.75 -20.26 -2.38
C LYS A 346 7.56 -18.97 -1.56
N THR A 347 7.03 -17.91 -2.16
CA THR A 347 6.75 -16.65 -1.49
C THR A 347 5.34 -16.22 -1.86
N GLY A 348 4.39 -16.80 -1.13
CA GLY A 348 2.99 -16.43 -1.24
C GLY A 348 2.70 -15.09 -0.57
N ILE A 349 2.88 -14.00 -1.29
CA ILE A 349 2.30 -12.71 -0.92
C ILE A 349 1.38 -12.34 -2.06
N GLY A 350 0.08 -12.21 -1.73
CA GLY A 350 -0.98 -11.99 -2.71
C GLY A 350 -0.74 -10.75 -3.56
N MET A 351 -0.11 -10.92 -4.71
CA MET A 351 -0.08 -9.89 -5.74
C MET A 351 -1.38 -9.99 -6.53
N ARG A 352 -2.11 -8.89 -6.61
CA ARG A 352 -3.21 -8.74 -7.57
C ARG A 352 -2.61 -8.52 -8.95
N ASN A 353 -2.99 -9.34 -9.91
CA ASN A 353 -2.44 -9.31 -11.25
C ASN A 353 -3.36 -8.52 -12.20
N TYR A 354 -2.77 -7.57 -12.94
CA TYR A 354 -3.47 -6.76 -13.93
C TYR A 354 -2.69 -6.77 -15.25
N ILE A 355 -3.41 -6.67 -16.35
CA ILE A 355 -2.83 -6.47 -17.69
C ILE A 355 -3.44 -5.19 -18.26
N LYS A 356 -2.59 -4.21 -18.59
CA LYS A 356 -3.02 -3.03 -19.35
C LYS A 356 -3.15 -3.41 -20.82
N ILE A 357 -4.22 -2.97 -21.47
CA ILE A 357 -4.53 -3.18 -22.86
C ILE A 357 -4.66 -1.82 -23.51
N ASP A 358 -3.68 -1.43 -24.32
CA ASP A 358 -3.68 -0.18 -25.04
C ASP A 358 -4.43 -0.31 -26.37
N GLY A 359 -5.21 0.70 -26.76
CA GLY A 359 -5.87 0.79 -28.06
C GLY A 359 -7.40 0.74 -28.02
N ASN A 360 -8.02 0.91 -29.20
CA ASN A 360 -9.45 0.83 -29.41
C ASN A 360 -9.88 -0.64 -29.47
N LEU A 361 -10.24 -1.17 -28.31
CA LEU A 361 -10.71 -2.53 -28.14
C LEU A 361 -12.24 -2.52 -27.97
N ASN A 362 -12.96 -3.47 -28.61
CA ASN A 362 -14.34 -3.74 -28.21
C ASN A 362 -14.34 -4.62 -26.95
N PRO A 363 -14.75 -4.11 -25.77
CA PRO A 363 -14.59 -4.83 -24.52
C PRO A 363 -15.34 -6.16 -24.47
N ALA A 364 -16.55 -6.21 -25.01
CA ALA A 364 -17.37 -7.42 -25.01
C ALA A 364 -16.76 -8.48 -25.93
N MET A 365 -16.29 -8.08 -27.12
CA MET A 365 -15.67 -8.98 -28.07
C MET A 365 -14.34 -9.55 -27.53
N PHE A 366 -13.53 -8.71 -26.85
CA PHE A 366 -12.31 -9.14 -26.19
C PHE A 366 -12.57 -10.17 -25.09
N MET A 367 -13.50 -9.89 -24.20
CA MET A 367 -13.84 -10.80 -23.09
C MET A 367 -14.42 -12.12 -23.59
N ASN A 368 -15.24 -12.10 -24.65
CA ASN A 368 -15.77 -13.32 -25.30
C ASN A 368 -14.66 -14.13 -25.97
N ASN A 369 -13.73 -13.46 -26.67
CA ASN A 369 -12.60 -14.13 -27.30
C ASN A 369 -11.65 -14.76 -26.25
N LEU A 370 -11.43 -14.05 -25.14
CA LEU A 370 -10.64 -14.56 -24.02
C LEU A 370 -11.32 -15.79 -23.40
N ALA A 371 -12.61 -15.70 -23.07
CA ALA A 371 -13.38 -16.82 -22.53
C ALA A 371 -13.35 -18.05 -23.45
N ASN A 372 -13.57 -17.85 -24.76
CA ASN A 372 -13.50 -18.95 -25.75
C ASN A 372 -12.11 -19.57 -25.82
N LYS A 373 -11.04 -18.78 -25.73
CA LYS A 373 -9.67 -19.27 -25.74
C LYS A 373 -9.31 -20.03 -24.46
N VAL A 374 -9.76 -19.55 -23.31
CA VAL A 374 -9.64 -20.25 -22.04
C VAL A 374 -10.34 -21.59 -22.10
N ASN A 375 -11.60 -21.63 -22.57
CA ASN A 375 -12.36 -22.86 -22.75
C ASN A 375 -11.65 -23.87 -23.67
N LYS A 376 -11.02 -23.38 -24.74
CA LYS A 376 -10.28 -24.23 -25.68
C LYS A 376 -8.98 -24.78 -25.08
N GLU A 377 -8.27 -24.00 -24.25
CA GLU A 377 -6.99 -24.38 -23.67
C GLU A 377 -7.14 -25.36 -22.51
N PHE A 378 -8.11 -25.11 -21.64
CA PHE A 378 -8.33 -25.91 -20.42
C PHE A 378 -9.36 -27.03 -20.61
N LYS A 379 -10.15 -26.99 -21.71
CA LYS A 379 -11.17 -28.01 -22.06
C LYS A 379 -12.07 -28.37 -20.87
N GLU A 380 -12.00 -29.67 -20.44
CA GLU A 380 -12.83 -30.23 -19.38
C GLU A 380 -12.41 -29.84 -17.96
N ASN A 381 -11.23 -29.21 -17.81
CA ASN A 381 -10.66 -28.90 -16.50
C ASN A 381 -11.02 -27.48 -15.99
N CYS A 382 -11.94 -26.77 -16.61
CA CYS A 382 -12.41 -25.50 -16.11
C CYS A 382 -13.88 -25.23 -16.44
N ILE A 383 -14.56 -24.52 -15.54
CA ILE A 383 -15.91 -24.01 -15.73
C ILE A 383 -15.84 -22.48 -15.80
N ILE A 384 -16.41 -21.90 -16.87
CA ILE A 384 -16.52 -20.45 -17.03
C ILE A 384 -17.92 -20.00 -16.61
N ASN A 385 -17.98 -19.22 -15.52
CA ASN A 385 -19.22 -18.63 -15.06
C ASN A 385 -19.32 -17.16 -15.52
N GLU A 386 -20.28 -16.86 -16.39
CA GLU A 386 -20.54 -15.52 -16.89
C GLU A 386 -21.32 -14.69 -15.86
N CYS A 387 -20.95 -13.41 -15.71
CA CYS A 387 -21.69 -12.45 -14.92
C CYS A 387 -22.29 -11.40 -15.85
N LYS A 388 -23.65 -11.35 -15.93
CA LYS A 388 -24.37 -10.50 -16.89
C LYS A 388 -24.27 -9.00 -16.62
N GLU A 389 -23.87 -8.55 -15.40
CA GLU A 389 -23.94 -7.14 -15.01
C GLU A 389 -22.62 -6.37 -15.16
N ALA A 390 -21.51 -7.02 -15.49
CA ALA A 390 -20.22 -6.38 -15.69
C ALA A 390 -19.40 -7.20 -16.69
N LEU A 391 -18.45 -6.54 -17.39
CA LEU A 391 -17.47 -7.23 -18.24
C LEU A 391 -16.50 -8.07 -17.36
N LYS A 392 -17.03 -9.14 -16.82
CA LYS A 392 -16.31 -10.08 -15.95
C LYS A 392 -16.79 -11.51 -16.16
N PHE A 393 -15.92 -12.46 -15.97
CA PHE A 393 -16.24 -13.87 -15.81
C PHE A 393 -15.34 -14.47 -14.73
N SER A 394 -15.75 -15.58 -14.16
CA SER A 394 -14.90 -16.40 -13.28
C SER A 394 -14.58 -17.73 -13.92
N ILE A 395 -13.38 -18.21 -13.71
CA ILE A 395 -12.89 -19.49 -14.15
C ILE A 395 -12.68 -20.34 -12.91
N THR A 396 -13.35 -21.47 -12.82
CA THR A 396 -13.12 -22.49 -11.81
C THR A 396 -12.27 -23.58 -12.43
N PHE A 397 -11.09 -23.84 -11.88
CA PHE A 397 -10.23 -24.95 -12.28
C PHE A 397 -10.49 -26.11 -11.31
N GLU A 398 -10.92 -27.23 -11.84
CA GLU A 398 -11.09 -28.46 -11.07
C GLU A 398 -9.73 -29.11 -10.83
N ASN A 399 -9.37 -29.37 -9.58
CA ASN A 399 -8.12 -30.04 -9.23
C ASN A 399 -8.34 -31.52 -8.96
N GLU A 400 -7.52 -32.39 -9.53
CA GLU A 400 -7.40 -33.79 -9.12
C GLU A 400 -6.82 -33.87 -7.70
N LEU A 401 -7.38 -34.76 -6.87
CA LEU A 401 -7.16 -34.88 -5.44
C LEU A 401 -5.69 -35.17 -5.06
N GLU A 402 -4.94 -34.19 -4.57
CA GLU A 402 -3.79 -34.40 -3.68
C GLU A 402 -4.15 -33.94 -2.26
N ASP A 403 -3.68 -34.68 -1.23
CA ASP A 403 -4.12 -34.58 0.16
C ASP A 403 -3.99 -33.18 0.77
N GLU A 404 -5.08 -32.70 1.40
CA GLU A 404 -5.18 -31.40 2.05
C GLU A 404 -4.38 -31.36 3.35
N GLU A 405 -3.59 -30.30 3.57
CA GLU A 405 -3.28 -29.83 4.91
C GLU A 405 -4.53 -29.14 5.48
N GLU A 406 -5.32 -29.89 6.27
CA GLU A 406 -6.45 -29.34 7.03
C GLU A 406 -5.97 -28.25 8.00
N ILE A 407 -6.77 -27.20 8.15
CA ILE A 407 -6.57 -26.23 9.25
C ILE A 407 -6.60 -27.04 10.54
N PRO A 408 -5.57 -26.97 11.42
CA PRO A 408 -5.57 -27.71 12.66
C PRO A 408 -6.86 -27.45 13.45
N GLN A 409 -7.50 -28.50 13.92
CA GLN A 409 -8.81 -28.43 14.61
C GLN A 409 -8.80 -27.44 15.81
N GLU A 410 -7.64 -27.31 16.48
CA GLU A 410 -7.42 -26.33 17.55
C GLU A 410 -7.60 -24.87 17.09
N LEU A 411 -7.22 -24.55 15.86
CA LEU A 411 -7.39 -23.22 15.25
C LEU A 411 -8.85 -22.96 14.84
N GLU A 412 -9.56 -23.98 14.34
CA GLU A 412 -10.99 -23.84 14.00
C GLU A 412 -11.84 -23.62 15.25
N GLU A 413 -11.56 -24.34 16.35
CA GLU A 413 -12.25 -24.16 17.64
C GLU A 413 -12.01 -22.75 18.23
N GLU A 414 -10.81 -22.18 18.02
CA GLU A 414 -10.48 -20.85 18.51
C GLU A 414 -11.12 -19.75 17.65
N PHE A 415 -11.24 -19.95 16.34
CA PHE A 415 -12.02 -19.07 15.46
C PHE A 415 -13.49 -19.04 15.85
N ALA A 416 -14.08 -20.19 16.17
CA ALA A 416 -15.47 -20.28 16.66
C ALA A 416 -15.64 -19.51 17.98
N LYS A 417 -14.70 -19.60 18.93
CA LYS A 417 -14.72 -18.84 20.20
C LYS A 417 -14.59 -17.34 20.00
N LEU A 418 -13.96 -16.91 18.89
CA LEU A 418 -13.79 -15.49 18.52
C LEU A 418 -15.02 -14.93 17.79
N GLY A 419 -16.03 -15.75 17.50
CA GLY A 419 -17.21 -15.36 16.74
C GLY A 419 -16.88 -15.05 15.27
N ILE A 420 -15.85 -15.68 14.71
CA ILE A 420 -15.42 -15.52 13.32
C ILE A 420 -16.19 -16.54 12.49
N GLU A 421 -17.38 -16.15 12.05
CA GLU A 421 -18.17 -16.96 11.11
C GLU A 421 -17.58 -16.88 9.70
N GLY A 422 -17.64 -18.00 8.97
CA GLY A 422 -17.24 -18.03 7.57
C GLY A 422 -18.21 -17.21 6.74
N ASP A 423 -17.68 -16.41 5.79
CA ASP A 423 -18.50 -15.76 4.77
C ASP A 423 -19.39 -16.81 4.06
N ALA A 424 -20.68 -16.81 4.39
CA ALA A 424 -21.68 -17.76 3.87
C ALA A 424 -22.08 -17.50 2.40
N ASP A 425 -21.45 -16.56 1.70
CA ASP A 425 -21.86 -16.10 0.37
C ASP A 425 -20.94 -16.54 -0.77
N ILE A 426 -20.40 -17.75 -0.72
CA ILE A 426 -19.79 -18.37 -1.91
C ILE A 426 -20.47 -19.72 -2.12
N ASN A 427 -21.41 -19.77 -3.07
CA ASN A 427 -22.07 -20.94 -3.64
C ASN A 427 -21.78 -22.28 -2.92
N GLU A 428 -22.79 -22.81 -2.24
CA GLU A 428 -22.81 -24.11 -1.56
C GLU A 428 -22.38 -25.33 -2.39
N ASN A 429 -21.97 -25.13 -3.67
CA ASN A 429 -21.61 -26.18 -4.62
C ASN A 429 -20.15 -26.18 -5.05
N LEU A 430 -19.28 -25.31 -4.51
CA LEU A 430 -17.85 -25.36 -4.81
C LEU A 430 -17.16 -26.34 -3.85
N GLN A 431 -16.62 -27.44 -4.38
CA GLN A 431 -15.76 -28.32 -3.60
C GLN A 431 -14.56 -27.50 -3.08
N LYS A 432 -14.13 -27.73 -1.84
CA LYS A 432 -13.10 -26.95 -1.11
C LYS A 432 -11.73 -26.83 -1.84
N LYS A 433 -11.54 -27.49 -2.97
CA LYS A 433 -10.25 -27.63 -3.72
C LYS A 433 -10.15 -26.81 -4.99
N ASP A 434 -11.25 -26.25 -5.49
CA ASP A 434 -11.24 -25.62 -6.81
C ASP A 434 -10.54 -24.25 -6.78
N CYS A 435 -9.57 -24.05 -7.71
CA CYS A 435 -8.97 -22.76 -7.91
C CYS A 435 -9.89 -21.84 -8.72
N VAL A 436 -10.39 -20.78 -8.12
CA VAL A 436 -11.30 -19.82 -8.79
C VAL A 436 -10.57 -18.52 -9.08
N ILE A 437 -10.47 -18.17 -10.38
CA ILE A 437 -9.90 -16.91 -10.84
C ILE A 437 -11.00 -16.05 -11.46
N GLN A 438 -11.22 -14.88 -10.92
CA GLN A 438 -12.11 -13.90 -11.51
C GLN A 438 -11.35 -12.96 -12.44
N CYS A 439 -11.81 -12.86 -13.68
CA CYS A 439 -11.31 -11.92 -14.69
C CYS A 439 -12.29 -10.76 -14.83
N LYS A 440 -11.85 -9.53 -14.69
CA LYS A 440 -12.69 -8.33 -14.84
C LYS A 440 -11.98 -7.28 -15.68
N LEU A 441 -12.66 -6.77 -16.69
CA LEU A 441 -12.16 -5.72 -17.57
C LEU A 441 -12.70 -4.37 -17.11
N TYR A 442 -11.79 -3.40 -16.99
CA TYR A 442 -12.10 -2.01 -16.64
C TYR A 442 -11.66 -1.09 -17.77
N GLU A 443 -12.41 -0.04 -18.00
CA GLU A 443 -11.97 1.05 -18.87
C GLU A 443 -10.94 1.91 -18.14
N SER A 444 -9.84 2.24 -18.82
CA SER A 444 -8.77 3.07 -18.27
C SER A 444 -9.08 4.54 -18.49
N LEU A 445 -8.93 5.37 -17.45
CA LEU A 445 -9.12 6.82 -17.53
C LEU A 445 -8.18 7.52 -18.53
N ASN A 446 -7.09 6.85 -18.94
CA ASN A 446 -6.13 7.37 -19.92
C ASN A 446 -6.31 6.75 -21.32
N GLY A 447 -7.49 6.16 -21.58
CA GLY A 447 -7.74 5.37 -22.78
C GLY A 447 -7.21 3.94 -22.66
N GLY A 448 -7.83 2.98 -23.41
CA GLY A 448 -7.57 1.55 -23.30
C GLY A 448 -8.28 0.88 -22.13
N TYR A 449 -7.86 -0.32 -21.77
CA TYR A 449 -8.54 -1.17 -20.78
C TYR A 449 -7.54 -1.82 -19.82
N ILE A 450 -8.04 -2.23 -18.65
CA ILE A 450 -7.28 -2.95 -17.63
C ILE A 450 -8.01 -4.26 -17.35
N LEU A 451 -7.36 -5.39 -17.64
CA LEU A 451 -7.86 -6.70 -17.29
C LEU A 451 -7.29 -7.12 -15.92
N LYS A 452 -8.18 -7.30 -14.94
CA LYS A 452 -7.86 -7.69 -13.58
C LYS A 452 -8.13 -9.17 -13.36
N PHE A 453 -7.17 -9.85 -12.74
CA PHE A 453 -7.32 -11.21 -12.24
C PHE A 453 -7.39 -11.18 -10.71
N SER A 454 -8.35 -11.87 -10.13
CA SER A 454 -8.49 -11.95 -8.67
C SER A 454 -8.76 -13.39 -8.28
N LYS A 455 -7.98 -13.93 -7.34
CA LYS A 455 -8.26 -15.23 -6.73
C LYS A 455 -9.53 -15.13 -5.89
N LYS A 456 -10.43 -16.10 -6.05
CA LYS A 456 -11.68 -16.21 -5.30
C LYS A 456 -11.78 -17.50 -4.48
N GLY A 457 -10.96 -18.51 -4.79
CA GLY A 457 -10.92 -19.80 -4.10
C GLY A 457 -9.69 -20.60 -4.50
N GLY A 458 -9.47 -21.74 -3.86
CA GLY A 458 -8.41 -22.71 -4.17
C GLY A 458 -7.02 -22.35 -3.63
N GLU A 459 -6.04 -23.20 -3.92
CA GLU A 459 -4.66 -23.05 -3.47
C GLU A 459 -3.92 -21.93 -4.21
N LEU A 460 -2.89 -21.37 -3.58
CA LEU A 460 -2.14 -20.24 -4.11
C LEU A 460 -1.24 -20.65 -5.28
N ASP A 461 -0.63 -21.81 -5.20
CA ASP A 461 0.25 -22.35 -6.26
C ASP A 461 -0.54 -22.62 -7.53
N ASP A 462 -1.74 -23.17 -7.43
CA ASP A 462 -2.66 -23.36 -8.56
C ASP A 462 -3.10 -22.04 -9.17
N TYR A 463 -3.35 -21.04 -8.32
CA TYR A 463 -3.67 -19.71 -8.80
C TYR A 463 -2.56 -19.14 -9.66
N TYR A 464 -1.29 -19.19 -9.23
CA TYR A 464 -0.17 -18.65 -9.99
C TYR A 464 0.12 -19.44 -11.26
N LYS A 465 0.04 -20.78 -11.20
CA LYS A 465 0.19 -21.66 -12.36
C LYS A 465 -0.85 -21.31 -13.43
N ASN A 466 -2.10 -21.25 -13.07
CA ASN A 466 -3.19 -20.95 -13.99
C ASN A 466 -3.16 -19.49 -14.48
N LEU A 467 -2.71 -18.55 -13.65
CA LEU A 467 -2.53 -17.17 -14.02
C LEU A 467 -1.44 -16.97 -15.09
N GLU A 468 -0.35 -17.73 -15.04
CA GLU A 468 0.70 -17.69 -16.07
C GLU A 468 0.13 -18.11 -17.43
N ILE A 469 -0.67 -19.18 -17.46
CA ILE A 469 -1.36 -19.63 -18.67
C ILE A 469 -2.36 -18.58 -19.16
N LEU A 470 -3.18 -18.03 -18.27
CA LEU A 470 -4.14 -16.97 -18.61
C LEU A 470 -3.45 -15.73 -19.18
N THR A 471 -2.34 -15.31 -18.60
CA THR A 471 -1.54 -14.20 -19.12
C THR A 471 -1.02 -14.46 -20.52
N SER A 472 -0.56 -15.69 -20.80
CA SER A 472 -0.16 -16.10 -22.14
C SER A 472 -1.33 -16.11 -23.14
N LEU A 473 -2.52 -16.53 -22.70
CA LEU A 473 -3.72 -16.52 -23.53
C LEU A 473 -4.18 -15.10 -23.87
N VAL A 474 -4.12 -14.17 -22.91
CA VAL A 474 -4.43 -12.74 -23.15
C VAL A 474 -3.52 -12.19 -24.24
N LYS A 475 -2.20 -12.45 -24.21
CA LYS A 475 -1.27 -12.05 -25.26
C LYS A 475 -1.62 -12.59 -26.64
N LYS A 476 -2.24 -13.77 -26.72
CA LYS A 476 -2.67 -14.39 -27.98
C LYS A 476 -4.03 -13.87 -28.49
N VAL A 477 -4.77 -13.14 -27.63
CA VAL A 477 -6.07 -12.53 -27.99
C VAL A 477 -5.88 -11.07 -28.39
N LEU A 478 -4.91 -10.39 -27.81
CA LEU A 478 -4.48 -9.04 -28.19
C LEU A 478 -3.70 -9.07 -29.51
#